data_aea5401f2557d694c79672d60e89b9ea
#
_entry.id   aea5401f2557d694c79672d60e89b9ea
#
_cell.length_a   1.000
_cell.length_b   1.000
_cell.length_c   1.000
_cell.angle_alpha   90.00
_cell.angle_beta   90.00
_cell.angle_gamma   90.00
#
_symmetry.space_group_name_H-M   'P 1'
#
loop_
_entity.id
_entity.type
_entity.pdbx_description
1 polymer ?
#
loop_
_entity_poly.entity_id
_entity_poly.type
_entity_poly.pdbx_seq_one_letter_code
_entity_poly.pdbx_strand_id
1 'polypeptide(L)'
;MSESLYIDASGYTFAHEHLHIDLSSFKNNIDCRLDQYDLICGEMKTLYALGVRNIIEMTNRYMGRNPQFMLDIMRDTGMNVMACTGYYQHDFYPAHVVSTPTEKLAQEMINEIEIGIEGTELKAGIIAEIGSSVDVITPDEAKMFAAAAIAHRETGRPISTHTSFSTMGLEQLALLKNHGVELSRVVIGHCDLKDNLDNIFRMIDLGAYVQFDTIGKNNYYPDEKRVAMLGEIARRGLLDHVMLSMDITRRSHLKGNGGPGFDYLLTTFVPLLLEAGFTQADVDLMLRDNPSVFFK
;
A
#
# COMPACT_ATOMS: atom_id res chain seq x y z
N MET A 1 -6.07 -16.79 17.06
CA MET A 1 -5.27 -17.18 15.87
C MET A 1 -5.15 -15.94 15.04
N SER A 2 -3.96 -15.48 14.66
CA SER A 2 -3.78 -14.22 13.93
C SER A 2 -4.20 -14.43 12.47
N GLU A 3 -5.48 -14.27 12.16
CA GLU A 3 -6.02 -14.30 10.79
C GLU A 3 -5.44 -13.15 9.93
N SER A 4 -4.86 -12.13 10.57
CA SER A 4 -4.29 -10.94 9.91
C SER A 4 -3.03 -11.16 9.06
N LEU A 5 -2.43 -12.34 9.10
CA LEU A 5 -1.22 -12.65 8.29
C LEU A 5 -1.52 -13.13 6.87
N TYR A 6 -2.77 -13.42 6.57
CA TYR A 6 -3.22 -13.93 5.29
C TYR A 6 -4.45 -13.17 4.83
N ILE A 7 -4.63 -13.04 3.54
CA ILE A 7 -5.83 -12.42 3.00
C ILE A 7 -6.95 -13.45 2.84
N ASP A 8 -8.19 -13.00 2.98
CA ASP A 8 -9.39 -13.75 2.64
C ASP A 8 -9.61 -13.68 1.11
N ALA A 9 -9.29 -14.76 0.42
CA ALA A 9 -9.42 -14.84 -1.04
C ALA A 9 -10.88 -14.90 -1.53
N SER A 10 -11.87 -14.89 -0.65
CA SER A 10 -13.29 -14.89 -1.02
C SER A 10 -13.81 -13.54 -1.50
N GLY A 11 -13.05 -12.46 -1.32
CA GLY A 11 -13.45 -11.11 -1.72
C GLY A 11 -12.31 -10.23 -2.18
N TYR A 12 -12.64 -8.98 -2.46
CA TYR A 12 -11.67 -7.99 -2.91
C TYR A 12 -10.71 -7.56 -1.81
N THR A 13 -9.52 -7.12 -2.25
CA THR A 13 -8.46 -6.59 -1.41
C THR A 13 -8.11 -5.18 -1.88
N PHE A 14 -8.17 -4.22 -0.97
CA PHE A 14 -7.59 -2.90 -1.19
C PHE A 14 -6.13 -2.96 -0.76
N ALA A 15 -5.26 -2.91 -1.76
CA ALA A 15 -3.86 -3.32 -1.60
C ALA A 15 -2.95 -2.23 -1.01
N HIS A 16 -3.48 -1.03 -0.75
CA HIS A 16 -2.74 0.11 -0.18
C HIS A 16 -3.70 1.12 0.45
N GLU A 17 -3.92 1.04 1.76
CA GLU A 17 -4.79 1.96 2.49
C GLU A 17 -4.20 2.39 3.82
N HIS A 18 -4.80 3.44 4.39
CA HIS A 18 -4.54 3.89 5.74
C HIS A 18 -5.86 3.99 6.52
N LEU A 19 -5.97 3.26 7.63
CA LEU A 19 -7.10 3.35 8.54
C LEU A 19 -6.87 4.37 9.65
N HIS A 20 -5.60 4.50 10.08
CA HIS A 20 -5.18 5.49 11.07
C HIS A 20 -3.77 5.98 10.72
N ILE A 21 -3.66 7.24 10.34
CA ILE A 21 -2.39 7.90 10.02
C ILE A 21 -2.37 9.31 10.60
N ASP A 22 -1.22 9.75 11.13
CA ASP A 22 -1.04 11.13 11.60
C ASP A 22 0.28 11.73 11.10
N LEU A 23 0.17 12.50 10.03
CA LEU A 23 1.24 13.32 9.49
C LEU A 23 0.96 14.82 9.71
N SER A 24 -0.03 15.16 10.55
CA SER A 24 -0.52 16.52 10.72
C SER A 24 0.53 17.49 11.26
N SER A 25 1.33 17.06 12.22
CA SER A 25 2.42 17.86 12.78
C SER A 25 3.52 18.10 11.74
N PHE A 26 3.86 17.05 10.96
CA PHE A 26 4.89 17.14 9.95
C PHE A 26 4.49 18.03 8.77
N LYS A 27 3.24 17.89 8.30
CA LYS A 27 2.69 18.68 7.19
C LYS A 27 2.11 20.03 7.63
N ASN A 28 2.10 20.32 8.94
CA ASN A 28 1.43 21.49 9.53
C ASN A 28 -0.01 21.66 9.02
N ASN A 29 -0.74 20.54 8.94
CA ASN A 29 -2.11 20.49 8.41
C ASN A 29 -2.90 19.38 9.10
N ILE A 30 -3.93 19.76 9.87
CA ILE A 30 -4.79 18.83 10.61
C ILE A 30 -5.56 17.86 9.70
N ASP A 31 -5.77 18.19 8.44
CA ASP A 31 -6.38 17.29 7.47
C ASP A 31 -5.54 16.02 7.21
N CYS A 32 -4.22 16.08 7.45
CA CYS A 32 -3.31 14.95 7.35
C CYS A 32 -3.32 14.02 8.59
N ARG A 33 -4.34 14.12 9.45
CA ARG A 33 -4.57 13.23 10.58
C ARG A 33 -5.89 12.49 10.38
N LEU A 34 -5.81 11.24 9.94
CA LEU A 34 -6.93 10.33 9.75
C LEU A 34 -7.08 9.48 11.01
N ASP A 35 -8.09 9.78 11.85
CA ASP A 35 -8.31 9.14 13.16
C ASP A 35 -9.80 9.07 13.57
N GLN A 36 -10.71 9.33 12.64
CA GLN A 36 -12.15 9.44 12.88
C GLN A 36 -12.81 8.05 12.88
N TYR A 37 -12.68 7.32 13.99
CA TYR A 37 -13.08 5.93 14.11
C TYR A 37 -14.48 5.63 13.57
N ASP A 38 -15.50 6.36 14.01
CA ASP A 38 -16.89 6.08 13.66
C ASP A 38 -17.15 6.21 12.15
N LEU A 39 -16.54 7.20 11.50
CA LEU A 39 -16.64 7.38 10.05
C LEU A 39 -15.93 6.25 9.31
N ILE A 40 -14.70 5.93 9.69
CA ILE A 40 -13.91 4.87 9.07
C ILE A 40 -14.58 3.50 9.28
N CYS A 41 -15.05 3.21 10.48
CA CYS A 41 -15.78 1.99 10.78
C CYS A 41 -17.05 1.85 9.93
N GLY A 42 -17.80 2.96 9.75
CA GLY A 42 -18.98 3.00 8.88
C GLY A 42 -18.62 2.74 7.41
N GLU A 43 -17.55 3.32 6.91
CA GLU A 43 -17.08 3.10 5.54
C GLU A 43 -16.55 1.67 5.34
N MET A 44 -15.86 1.09 6.33
CA MET A 44 -15.41 -0.32 6.27
C MET A 44 -16.60 -1.29 6.24
N LYS A 45 -17.67 -1.03 6.99
CA LYS A 45 -18.93 -1.82 6.89
C LYS A 45 -19.56 -1.73 5.49
N THR A 46 -19.52 -0.56 4.88
CA THR A 46 -19.98 -0.36 3.51
C THR A 46 -19.12 -1.15 2.52
N LEU A 47 -17.79 -1.10 2.63
CA LEU A 47 -16.89 -1.89 1.80
C LEU A 47 -17.11 -3.39 1.96
N TYR A 48 -17.32 -3.85 3.20
CA TYR A 48 -17.60 -5.26 3.48
C TYR A 48 -18.89 -5.72 2.79
N ALA A 49 -19.91 -4.90 2.80
CA ALA A 49 -21.18 -5.16 2.09
C ALA A 49 -21.00 -5.16 0.56
N LEU A 50 -20.04 -4.42 0.02
CA LEU A 50 -19.67 -4.39 -1.40
C LEU A 50 -18.73 -5.54 -1.81
N GLY A 51 -18.37 -6.43 -0.92
CA GLY A 51 -17.53 -7.61 -1.25
C GLY A 51 -16.04 -7.45 -0.98
N VAL A 52 -15.60 -6.34 -0.40
CA VAL A 52 -14.22 -6.21 0.10
C VAL A 52 -14.08 -7.06 1.37
N ARG A 53 -12.98 -7.78 1.46
CA ARG A 53 -12.65 -8.62 2.63
C ARG A 53 -11.36 -8.21 3.29
N ASN A 54 -10.45 -7.58 2.54
CA ASN A 54 -9.11 -7.29 3.02
C ASN A 54 -8.74 -5.83 2.79
N ILE A 55 -8.12 -5.24 3.80
CA ILE A 55 -7.43 -3.95 3.74
C ILE A 55 -5.96 -4.19 4.07
N ILE A 56 -5.06 -3.80 3.17
CA ILE A 56 -3.63 -3.79 3.44
C ILE A 56 -3.30 -2.41 4.00
N GLU A 57 -3.05 -2.36 5.29
CA GLU A 57 -2.85 -1.12 6.05
C GLU A 57 -1.36 -0.74 6.04
N MET A 58 -1.03 0.36 5.36
CA MET A 58 0.34 0.76 5.03
C MET A 58 0.97 1.73 6.04
N THR A 59 0.25 2.11 7.10
CA THR A 59 0.80 3.03 8.11
C THR A 59 1.83 2.33 8.97
N ASN A 60 3.09 2.67 8.79
CA ASN A 60 4.16 2.14 9.62
C ASN A 60 4.41 3.00 10.89
N ARG A 61 5.40 2.60 11.70
CA ARG A 61 5.63 3.07 13.07
C ARG A 61 5.61 4.60 13.24
N TYR A 62 6.24 5.35 12.36
CA TYR A 62 6.42 6.80 12.52
C TYR A 62 5.42 7.64 11.72
N MET A 63 4.45 7.00 11.12
CA MET A 63 3.33 7.64 10.44
C MET A 63 2.08 7.76 11.32
N GLY A 64 2.16 7.46 12.60
CA GLY A 64 1.02 7.46 13.52
C GLY A 64 0.23 6.15 13.53
N ARG A 65 0.87 5.02 13.21
CA ARG A 65 0.24 3.68 13.26
C ARG A 65 -0.43 3.44 14.61
N ASN A 66 -1.63 2.83 14.59
CA ASN A 66 -2.39 2.48 15.77
C ASN A 66 -2.92 1.04 15.68
N PRO A 67 -2.19 0.05 16.24
CA PRO A 67 -2.59 -1.35 16.20
C PRO A 67 -3.96 -1.62 16.84
N GLN A 68 -4.27 -0.93 17.96
CA GLN A 68 -5.57 -1.11 18.63
C GLN A 68 -6.73 -0.64 17.74
N PHE A 69 -6.55 0.46 17.00
CA PHE A 69 -7.54 0.94 16.04
C PHE A 69 -7.85 -0.12 14.96
N MET A 70 -6.80 -0.77 14.43
CA MET A 70 -6.95 -1.85 13.45
C MET A 70 -7.72 -3.03 14.03
N LEU A 71 -7.36 -3.48 15.25
CA LEU A 71 -8.04 -4.58 15.95
C LEU A 71 -9.52 -4.25 16.21
N ASP A 72 -9.82 -3.02 16.59
CA ASP A 72 -11.19 -2.57 16.80
C ASP A 72 -11.98 -2.55 15.50
N ILE A 73 -11.40 -2.07 14.39
CA ILE A 73 -12.03 -2.14 13.05
C ILE A 73 -12.30 -3.59 12.64
N MET A 74 -11.33 -4.49 12.80
CA MET A 74 -11.52 -5.92 12.48
C MET A 74 -12.69 -6.50 13.27
N ARG A 75 -12.75 -6.26 14.59
CA ARG A 75 -13.80 -6.73 15.47
C ARG A 75 -15.19 -6.18 15.07
N ASP A 76 -15.28 -4.88 14.79
CA ASP A 76 -16.55 -4.18 14.64
C ASP A 76 -17.13 -4.26 13.23
N THR A 77 -16.32 -4.68 12.24
CA THR A 77 -16.70 -4.73 10.83
C THR A 77 -16.62 -6.12 10.19
N GLY A 78 -15.83 -7.02 10.77
CA GLY A 78 -15.46 -8.30 10.15
C GLY A 78 -14.41 -8.18 9.02
N MET A 79 -13.91 -6.95 8.74
CA MET A 79 -12.88 -6.73 7.74
C MET A 79 -11.57 -7.38 8.21
N ASN A 80 -10.88 -8.09 7.33
CA ASN A 80 -9.52 -8.52 7.58
C ASN A 80 -8.55 -7.36 7.30
N VAL A 81 -7.71 -7.01 8.27
CA VAL A 81 -6.71 -5.93 8.14
C VAL A 81 -5.32 -6.53 8.28
N MET A 82 -4.53 -6.46 7.21
CA MET A 82 -3.13 -6.84 7.22
C MET A 82 -2.28 -5.60 7.55
N ALA A 83 -1.67 -5.59 8.71
CA ALA A 83 -0.77 -4.51 9.13
C ALA A 83 0.61 -4.62 8.48
N CYS A 84 1.30 -3.49 8.36
CA CYS A 84 2.66 -3.43 7.85
C CYS A 84 3.70 -3.18 8.93
N THR A 85 4.97 -3.44 8.57
CA THR A 85 6.16 -2.99 9.28
C THR A 85 7.15 -2.34 8.33
N GLY A 86 7.84 -1.30 8.78
CA GLY A 86 8.81 -0.61 7.93
C GLY A 86 9.04 0.83 8.35
N TYR A 87 9.66 1.57 7.43
CA TYR A 87 10.01 2.98 7.61
C TYR A 87 9.75 3.72 6.30
N TYR A 88 9.03 4.84 6.36
CA TYR A 88 8.51 5.56 5.21
C TYR A 88 9.61 6.20 4.32
N GLN A 89 9.93 7.46 4.54
CA GLN A 89 10.92 8.25 3.78
C GLN A 89 11.84 9.00 4.71
N HIS A 90 12.99 9.47 4.18
CA HIS A 90 14.02 10.19 4.90
C HIS A 90 13.48 11.30 5.81
N ASP A 91 12.64 12.16 5.29
CA ASP A 91 12.10 13.31 6.03
C ASP A 91 11.27 12.92 7.27
N PHE A 92 10.76 11.70 7.32
CA PHE A 92 9.95 11.18 8.41
C PHE A 92 10.77 10.34 9.41
N TYR A 93 12.06 10.12 9.16
CA TYR A 93 12.87 9.32 10.08
C TYR A 93 13.26 10.11 11.32
N PRO A 94 12.94 9.62 12.53
CA PRO A 94 13.53 10.15 13.75
C PRO A 94 15.06 10.03 13.73
N ALA A 95 15.74 10.97 14.38
CA ALA A 95 17.20 11.01 14.39
C ALA A 95 17.87 9.69 14.84
N HIS A 96 17.24 8.95 15.79
CA HIS A 96 17.76 7.66 16.23
C HIS A 96 17.68 6.58 15.13
N VAL A 97 16.69 6.62 14.24
CA VAL A 97 16.57 5.70 13.10
C VAL A 97 17.74 5.90 12.13
N VAL A 98 18.07 7.16 11.85
CA VAL A 98 19.22 7.50 10.98
C VAL A 98 20.53 6.94 11.53
N SER A 99 20.74 6.96 12.86
CA SER A 99 21.95 6.44 13.51
C SER A 99 21.94 4.94 13.80
N THR A 100 20.79 4.26 13.65
CA THR A 100 20.67 2.83 13.96
C THR A 100 21.29 1.97 12.83
N PRO A 101 22.08 0.93 13.14
CA PRO A 101 22.59 -0.01 12.14
C PRO A 101 21.47 -0.73 11.35
N THR A 102 21.75 -1.04 10.11
CA THR A 102 20.81 -1.70 9.17
C THR A 102 20.23 -3.00 9.73
N GLU A 103 21.10 -3.85 10.32
CA GLU A 103 20.72 -5.15 10.88
C GLU A 103 19.74 -4.99 12.05
N LYS A 104 19.91 -3.93 12.84
CA LYS A 104 19.01 -3.64 13.96
C LYS A 104 17.65 -3.17 13.48
N LEU A 105 17.60 -2.32 12.45
CA LEU A 105 16.35 -1.91 11.82
C LEU A 105 15.62 -3.10 11.19
N ALA A 106 16.36 -4.00 10.53
CA ALA A 106 15.81 -5.25 10.01
C ALA A 106 15.24 -6.13 11.14
N GLN A 107 15.96 -6.26 12.27
CA GLN A 107 15.49 -7.04 13.41
C GLN A 107 14.21 -6.45 14.02
N GLU A 108 14.05 -5.13 14.04
CA GLU A 108 12.81 -4.49 14.48
C GLU A 108 11.63 -4.87 13.59
N MET A 109 11.80 -4.90 12.24
CA MET A 109 10.79 -5.38 11.30
C MET A 109 10.49 -6.87 11.51
N ILE A 110 11.51 -7.72 11.66
CA ILE A 110 11.36 -9.17 11.93
C ILE A 110 10.55 -9.38 13.21
N ASN A 111 10.84 -8.64 14.27
CA ASN A 111 10.12 -8.76 15.54
C ASN A 111 8.63 -8.39 15.39
N GLU A 112 8.29 -7.38 14.60
CA GLU A 112 6.88 -7.01 14.33
C GLU A 112 6.15 -8.07 13.49
N ILE A 113 6.88 -8.81 12.65
CA ILE A 113 6.34 -9.93 11.87
C ILE A 113 6.17 -11.19 12.73
N GLU A 114 7.13 -11.52 13.58
CA GLU A 114 7.15 -12.79 14.29
C GLU A 114 6.52 -12.73 15.68
N ILE A 115 6.67 -11.61 16.38
CA ILE A 115 6.22 -11.45 17.76
C ILE A 115 4.92 -10.65 17.82
N GLY A 116 4.91 -9.43 17.27
CA GLY A 116 3.76 -8.53 17.27
C GLY A 116 4.14 -7.06 17.27
N ILE A 117 3.20 -6.22 16.89
CA ILE A 117 3.36 -4.78 16.74
C ILE A 117 3.06 -4.10 18.08
N GLU A 118 4.02 -3.34 18.61
CA GLU A 118 3.85 -2.43 19.75
C GLU A 118 3.18 -3.07 20.98
N GLY A 119 3.54 -4.33 21.28
CA GLY A 119 3.05 -5.07 22.44
C GLY A 119 1.64 -5.66 22.27
N THR A 120 1.06 -5.61 21.09
CA THR A 120 -0.19 -6.29 20.74
C THR A 120 0.07 -7.67 20.12
N GLU A 121 -1.00 -8.46 19.93
CA GLU A 121 -0.94 -9.74 19.22
C GLU A 121 -1.00 -9.57 17.69
N LEU A 122 -1.25 -8.34 17.20
CA LEU A 122 -1.28 -8.03 15.77
C LEU A 122 0.13 -8.15 15.20
N LYS A 123 0.29 -8.97 14.18
CA LYS A 123 1.57 -9.17 13.48
C LYS A 123 1.55 -8.49 12.11
N ALA A 124 2.71 -7.99 11.69
CA ALA A 124 2.85 -7.45 10.35
C ALA A 124 2.85 -8.59 9.30
N GLY A 125 2.00 -8.46 8.28
CA GLY A 125 1.93 -9.38 7.15
C GLY A 125 2.77 -8.95 5.95
N ILE A 126 3.22 -7.68 5.93
CA ILE A 126 3.96 -7.07 4.83
C ILE A 126 5.01 -6.09 5.36
N ILE A 127 6.13 -5.96 4.63
CA ILE A 127 7.16 -4.93 4.87
C ILE A 127 6.81 -3.73 3.99
N ALA A 128 6.33 -2.63 4.62
CA ALA A 128 5.78 -1.46 3.93
C ALA A 128 5.69 -0.23 4.85
N GLU A 129 5.40 0.95 4.30
CA GLU A 129 5.77 1.27 2.94
C GLU A 129 7.20 1.82 2.96
N ILE A 130 8.09 1.18 2.23
CA ILE A 130 9.49 1.60 2.17
C ILE A 130 9.62 2.62 1.05
N GLY A 131 9.95 3.86 1.40
CA GLY A 131 9.84 4.98 0.47
C GLY A 131 11.16 5.53 -0.07
N SER A 132 11.04 6.23 -1.20
CA SER A 132 12.09 7.09 -1.73
C SER A 132 11.58 8.51 -1.99
N SER A 133 12.48 9.46 -1.85
CA SER A 133 12.23 10.87 -2.14
C SER A 133 12.05 11.11 -3.65
N VAL A 134 11.57 12.32 -4.02
CA VAL A 134 11.37 12.69 -5.44
C VAL A 134 12.71 12.68 -6.16
N ASP A 135 12.79 11.93 -7.24
CA ASP A 135 13.95 11.82 -8.15
C ASP A 135 15.27 11.40 -7.48
N VAL A 136 15.22 10.86 -6.25
CA VAL A 136 16.41 10.39 -5.53
C VAL A 136 16.06 9.29 -4.51
N ILE A 137 17.00 8.35 -4.32
CA ILE A 137 17.07 7.48 -3.13
C ILE A 137 18.22 8.01 -2.28
N THR A 138 17.90 8.60 -1.13
CA THR A 138 18.94 9.11 -0.23
C THR A 138 19.74 7.97 0.41
N PRO A 139 20.95 8.22 0.97
CA PRO A 139 21.71 7.17 1.67
C PRO A 139 20.93 6.51 2.82
N ASP A 140 20.11 7.26 3.54
CA ASP A 140 19.29 6.72 4.62
C ASP A 140 18.12 5.89 4.10
N GLU A 141 17.49 6.30 3.01
CA GLU A 141 16.48 5.48 2.33
C GLU A 141 17.09 4.19 1.78
N ALA A 142 18.25 4.26 1.13
CA ALA A 142 18.96 3.06 0.66
C ALA A 142 19.27 2.08 1.81
N LYS A 143 19.59 2.60 3.00
CA LYS A 143 19.75 1.80 4.23
C LYS A 143 18.45 1.13 4.63
N MET A 144 17.28 1.80 4.52
CA MET A 144 15.97 1.19 4.81
C MET A 144 15.59 0.09 3.81
N PHE A 145 15.88 0.29 2.51
CA PHE A 145 15.73 -0.77 1.52
C PHE A 145 16.61 -1.98 1.84
N ALA A 146 17.85 -1.78 2.29
CA ALA A 146 18.72 -2.86 2.73
C ALA A 146 18.16 -3.60 3.96
N ALA A 147 17.64 -2.86 4.95
CA ALA A 147 16.99 -3.44 6.13
C ALA A 147 15.73 -4.24 5.76
N ALA A 148 14.88 -3.70 4.88
CA ALA A 148 13.70 -4.38 4.35
C ALA A 148 14.07 -5.67 3.62
N ALA A 149 15.14 -5.66 2.82
CA ALA A 149 15.62 -6.84 2.12
C ALA A 149 16.12 -7.94 3.08
N ILE A 150 16.78 -7.58 4.18
CA ILE A 150 17.16 -8.54 5.24
C ILE A 150 15.90 -9.13 5.88
N ALA A 151 14.95 -8.29 6.29
CA ALA A 151 13.70 -8.75 6.90
C ALA A 151 12.89 -9.66 5.95
N HIS A 152 12.82 -9.31 4.66
CA HIS A 152 12.18 -10.13 3.64
C HIS A 152 12.82 -11.53 3.54
N ARG A 153 14.15 -11.61 3.43
CA ARG A 153 14.85 -12.91 3.30
C ARG A 153 14.69 -13.81 4.52
N GLU A 154 14.62 -13.23 5.72
CA GLU A 154 14.44 -13.99 6.97
C GLU A 154 12.99 -14.47 7.16
N THR A 155 12.00 -13.66 6.74
CA THR A 155 10.58 -13.90 7.06
C THR A 155 9.75 -14.37 5.87
N GLY A 156 10.23 -14.18 4.64
CA GLY A 156 9.49 -14.43 3.40
C GLY A 156 8.35 -13.43 3.12
N ARG A 157 8.15 -12.38 3.99
CA ARG A 157 7.07 -11.42 3.78
C ARG A 157 7.35 -10.51 2.57
N PRO A 158 6.32 -10.20 1.77
CA PRO A 158 6.47 -9.34 0.60
C PRO A 158 6.85 -7.91 0.99
N ILE A 159 7.37 -7.15 0.02
CA ILE A 159 7.72 -5.74 0.19
C ILE A 159 6.78 -4.89 -0.67
N SER A 160 6.17 -3.85 -0.07
CA SER A 160 5.53 -2.76 -0.80
C SER A 160 6.33 -1.48 -0.61
N THR A 161 6.51 -0.74 -1.71
CA THR A 161 7.29 0.49 -1.69
C THR A 161 6.44 1.71 -1.96
N HIS A 162 6.93 2.87 -1.54
CA HIS A 162 6.40 4.17 -1.88
C HIS A 162 7.30 4.85 -2.92
N THR A 163 6.71 5.37 -4.00
CA THR A 163 7.38 6.26 -4.93
C THR A 163 6.81 7.68 -4.83
N SER A 164 7.65 8.68 -4.61
CA SER A 164 7.22 10.07 -4.66
C SER A 164 6.97 10.50 -6.11
N PHE A 165 5.71 10.83 -6.44
CA PHE A 165 5.28 11.22 -7.80
C PHE A 165 5.68 10.22 -8.90
N SER A 166 5.58 8.92 -8.62
CA SER A 166 5.93 7.83 -9.55
C SER A 166 7.38 7.88 -10.02
N THR A 167 8.32 8.37 -9.20
CA THR A 167 9.76 8.41 -9.51
C THR A 167 10.51 7.27 -8.80
N MET A 168 11.70 6.92 -9.28
CA MET A 168 12.65 5.98 -8.66
C MET A 168 12.20 4.51 -8.57
N GLY A 169 11.07 4.09 -9.13
CA GLY A 169 10.59 2.69 -9.01
C GLY A 169 11.58 1.66 -9.58
N LEU A 170 12.22 1.94 -10.71
CA LEU A 170 13.23 1.04 -11.29
C LEU A 170 14.50 0.98 -10.45
N GLU A 171 14.93 2.09 -9.88
CA GLU A 171 16.06 2.21 -8.98
C GLU A 171 15.81 1.47 -7.66
N GLN A 172 14.58 1.55 -7.13
CA GLN A 172 14.15 0.77 -5.96
C GLN A 172 14.26 -0.74 -6.25
N LEU A 173 13.73 -1.20 -7.41
CA LEU A 173 13.85 -2.60 -7.81
C LEU A 173 15.30 -3.05 -7.99
N ALA A 174 16.15 -2.22 -8.61
CA ALA A 174 17.56 -2.52 -8.76
C ALA A 174 18.26 -2.67 -7.39
N LEU A 175 17.94 -1.78 -6.44
CA LEU A 175 18.48 -1.81 -5.09
C LEU A 175 18.03 -3.08 -4.34
N LEU A 176 16.75 -3.41 -4.34
CA LEU A 176 16.21 -4.62 -3.71
C LEU A 176 16.82 -5.89 -4.32
N LYS A 177 16.92 -5.96 -5.65
CA LYS A 177 17.54 -7.08 -6.37
C LYS A 177 19.01 -7.26 -5.98
N ASN A 178 19.76 -6.18 -5.85
CA ASN A 178 21.17 -6.21 -5.41
C ASN A 178 21.31 -6.73 -3.97
N HIS A 179 20.26 -6.60 -3.14
CA HIS A 179 20.19 -7.18 -1.80
C HIS A 179 19.54 -8.58 -1.76
N GLY A 180 19.33 -9.21 -2.92
CA GLY A 180 18.88 -10.60 -3.02
C GLY A 180 17.38 -10.81 -2.85
N VAL A 181 16.56 -9.77 -3.09
CA VAL A 181 15.09 -9.88 -3.07
C VAL A 181 14.59 -10.39 -4.42
N GLU A 182 13.68 -11.36 -4.41
CA GLU A 182 12.94 -11.78 -5.60
C GLU A 182 11.90 -10.71 -5.96
N LEU A 183 11.99 -10.16 -7.18
CA LEU A 183 11.15 -9.03 -7.57
C LEU A 183 9.67 -9.38 -7.72
N SER A 184 9.32 -10.65 -7.90
CA SER A 184 7.94 -11.15 -7.83
C SER A 184 7.29 -11.01 -6.43
N ARG A 185 8.09 -10.72 -5.42
CA ARG A 185 7.66 -10.42 -4.05
C ARG A 185 7.72 -8.94 -3.71
N VAL A 186 7.81 -8.08 -4.73
CA VAL A 186 7.86 -6.62 -4.59
C VAL A 186 6.71 -5.99 -5.36
N VAL A 187 6.02 -5.05 -4.73
CA VAL A 187 5.05 -4.18 -5.39
C VAL A 187 5.50 -2.72 -5.25
N ILE A 188 5.49 -2.01 -6.37
CA ILE A 188 5.83 -0.58 -6.43
C ILE A 188 4.56 0.24 -6.29
N GLY A 189 4.45 1.05 -5.24
CA GLY A 189 3.32 1.93 -4.97
C GLY A 189 3.36 3.24 -5.78
N HIS A 190 2.20 3.86 -5.93
CA HIS A 190 1.98 5.16 -6.56
C HIS A 190 2.52 5.26 -7.99
N CYS A 191 2.31 4.20 -8.79
CA CYS A 191 2.71 4.20 -10.20
C CYS A 191 1.80 5.07 -11.09
N ASP A 192 0.69 5.54 -10.55
CA ASP A 192 -0.41 6.21 -11.23
C ASP A 192 -0.50 7.74 -11.00
N LEU A 193 0.59 8.36 -10.50
CA LEU A 193 0.64 9.81 -10.25
C LEU A 193 1.10 10.63 -11.45
N LYS A 194 1.53 9.99 -12.52
CA LYS A 194 1.89 10.59 -13.82
C LYS A 194 1.88 9.54 -14.92
N ASP A 195 1.88 9.99 -16.17
CA ASP A 195 2.12 9.11 -17.33
C ASP A 195 3.59 8.62 -17.29
N ASN A 196 3.75 7.33 -17.03
CA ASN A 196 5.06 6.69 -16.87
C ASN A 196 5.03 5.23 -17.36
N LEU A 197 4.25 4.96 -18.41
CA LEU A 197 3.99 3.60 -18.91
C LEU A 197 5.25 2.84 -19.27
N ASP A 198 6.26 3.49 -19.85
CA ASP A 198 7.52 2.80 -20.20
C ASP A 198 8.25 2.23 -18.97
N ASN A 199 8.25 2.98 -17.86
CA ASN A 199 8.83 2.46 -16.62
C ASN A 199 7.94 1.38 -15.99
N ILE A 200 6.61 1.54 -16.03
CA ILE A 200 5.67 0.53 -15.55
C ILE A 200 5.90 -0.80 -16.30
N PHE A 201 5.99 -0.80 -17.63
CA PHE A 201 6.26 -1.99 -18.40
C PHE A 201 7.61 -2.64 -18.01
N ARG A 202 8.66 -1.84 -17.85
CA ARG A 202 9.96 -2.35 -17.41
C ARG A 202 9.94 -2.93 -16.00
N MET A 203 9.16 -2.35 -15.08
CA MET A 203 8.99 -2.91 -13.73
C MET A 203 8.28 -4.26 -13.76
N ILE A 204 7.22 -4.38 -14.57
CA ILE A 204 6.49 -5.64 -14.78
C ILE A 204 7.38 -6.68 -15.49
N ASP A 205 8.13 -6.29 -16.52
CA ASP A 205 9.08 -7.18 -17.21
C ASP A 205 10.19 -7.73 -16.28
N LEU A 206 10.49 -7.00 -15.20
CA LEU A 206 11.39 -7.47 -14.13
C LEU A 206 10.71 -8.42 -13.15
N GLY A 207 9.40 -8.64 -13.27
CA GLY A 207 8.58 -9.53 -12.44
C GLY A 207 7.91 -8.85 -11.25
N ALA A 208 8.06 -7.53 -11.08
CA ALA A 208 7.43 -6.79 -9.98
C ALA A 208 5.95 -6.53 -10.25
N TYR A 209 5.18 -6.36 -9.16
CA TYR A 209 3.84 -5.81 -9.23
C TYR A 209 3.89 -4.27 -9.18
N VAL A 210 2.84 -3.64 -9.69
CA VAL A 210 2.65 -2.18 -9.64
C VAL A 210 1.28 -1.84 -9.06
N GLN A 211 1.19 -0.74 -8.31
CA GLN A 211 -0.07 -0.26 -7.76
C GLN A 211 -0.53 1.00 -8.47
N PHE A 212 -1.80 0.99 -8.84
CA PHE A 212 -2.61 2.14 -9.14
C PHE A 212 -3.45 2.41 -7.89
N ASP A 213 -2.85 3.09 -6.94
CA ASP A 213 -3.33 3.19 -5.57
C ASP A 213 -3.69 4.62 -5.13
N THR A 214 -3.71 5.56 -6.07
CA THR A 214 -4.16 6.92 -5.80
C THR A 214 -5.47 7.28 -6.52
N ILE A 215 -6.30 6.27 -6.77
CA ILE A 215 -7.61 6.40 -7.43
C ILE A 215 -8.51 7.35 -6.64
N GLY A 216 -9.19 8.25 -7.35
CA GLY A 216 -10.02 9.29 -6.73
C GLY A 216 -9.25 10.56 -6.34
N LYS A 217 -7.92 10.54 -6.33
CA LYS A 217 -7.08 11.73 -6.09
C LYS A 217 -6.87 12.52 -7.39
N ASN A 218 -7.98 12.98 -7.99
CA ASN A 218 -7.99 13.67 -9.31
C ASN A 218 -7.20 14.99 -9.34
N ASN A 219 -6.95 15.58 -8.18
CA ASN A 219 -6.09 16.76 -8.03
C ASN A 219 -4.59 16.45 -8.26
N TYR A 220 -4.15 15.19 -8.10
CA TYR A 220 -2.79 14.76 -8.46
C TYR A 220 -2.73 14.31 -9.92
N TYR A 221 -3.61 13.38 -10.30
CA TYR A 221 -3.68 12.85 -11.67
C TYR A 221 -5.13 12.43 -11.97
N PRO A 222 -5.72 12.77 -13.15
CA PRO A 222 -7.11 12.46 -13.47
C PRO A 222 -7.37 10.95 -13.62
N ASP A 223 -8.51 10.46 -13.11
CA ASP A 223 -8.90 9.05 -13.20
C ASP A 223 -9.08 8.58 -14.65
N GLU A 224 -9.55 9.44 -15.56
CA GLU A 224 -9.65 9.12 -17.00
C GLU A 224 -8.28 8.78 -17.59
N LYS A 225 -7.21 9.43 -17.12
CA LYS A 225 -5.85 9.10 -17.55
C LYS A 225 -5.35 7.80 -16.94
N ARG A 226 -5.72 7.50 -15.68
CA ARG A 226 -5.45 6.20 -15.04
C ARG A 226 -6.12 5.07 -15.83
N VAL A 227 -7.40 5.24 -16.21
CA VAL A 227 -8.14 4.30 -17.07
C VAL A 227 -7.42 4.09 -18.40
N ALA A 228 -6.96 5.16 -19.04
CA ALA A 228 -6.20 5.06 -20.29
C ALA A 228 -4.88 4.29 -20.12
N MET A 229 -4.13 4.55 -19.04
CA MET A 229 -2.89 3.81 -18.72
C MET A 229 -3.17 2.33 -18.49
N LEU A 230 -4.20 1.99 -17.72
CA LEU A 230 -4.62 0.60 -17.48
C LEU A 230 -5.03 -0.08 -18.79
N GLY A 231 -5.69 0.64 -19.72
CA GLY A 231 -6.01 0.16 -21.07
C GLY A 231 -4.77 -0.20 -21.89
N GLU A 232 -3.68 0.57 -21.78
CA GLU A 232 -2.41 0.25 -22.42
C GLU A 232 -1.77 -1.02 -21.82
N ILE A 233 -1.83 -1.17 -20.50
CA ILE A 233 -1.34 -2.36 -19.77
C ILE A 233 -2.17 -3.58 -20.17
N ALA A 234 -3.50 -3.47 -20.24
CA ALA A 234 -4.41 -4.53 -20.66
C ALA A 234 -4.13 -5.00 -22.10
N ARG A 235 -3.91 -4.05 -23.05
CA ARG A 235 -3.57 -4.41 -24.42
C ARG A 235 -2.27 -5.19 -24.59
N ARG A 236 -1.36 -5.08 -23.63
CA ARG A 236 -0.13 -5.88 -23.56
C ARG A 236 -0.29 -7.19 -22.79
N GLY A 237 -1.47 -7.47 -22.20
CA GLY A 237 -1.73 -8.66 -21.41
C GLY A 237 -1.02 -8.69 -20.06
N LEU A 238 -0.79 -7.53 -19.42
CA LEU A 238 0.04 -7.38 -18.22
C LEU A 238 -0.79 -7.00 -16.97
N LEU A 239 -2.12 -7.13 -17.01
CA LEU A 239 -2.97 -6.83 -15.84
C LEU A 239 -2.74 -7.76 -14.66
N ASP A 240 -2.14 -8.93 -14.86
CA ASP A 240 -1.78 -9.90 -13.84
C ASP A 240 -0.66 -9.43 -12.88
N HIS A 241 -0.10 -8.23 -13.12
CA HIS A 241 0.88 -7.57 -12.26
C HIS A 241 0.37 -6.23 -11.68
N VAL A 242 -0.93 -5.95 -11.80
CA VAL A 242 -1.52 -4.68 -11.34
C VAL A 242 -2.43 -4.91 -10.14
N MET A 243 -2.33 -4.03 -9.14
CA MET A 243 -3.28 -3.96 -8.03
C MET A 243 -3.85 -2.54 -7.91
N LEU A 244 -5.10 -2.44 -7.42
CA LEU A 244 -5.81 -1.18 -7.28
C LEU A 244 -6.05 -0.84 -5.81
N SER A 245 -6.01 0.45 -5.47
CA SER A 245 -6.37 1.01 -4.16
C SER A 245 -6.62 2.52 -4.24
N MET A 246 -6.78 3.18 -3.08
CA MET A 246 -7.09 4.62 -3.04
C MET A 246 -6.11 5.46 -2.22
N ASP A 247 -5.33 4.84 -1.32
CA ASP A 247 -4.41 5.54 -0.43
C ASP A 247 -5.11 6.70 0.31
N ILE A 248 -6.18 6.38 1.04
CA ILE A 248 -6.91 7.34 1.85
C ILE A 248 -6.03 7.81 3.02
N THR A 249 -5.62 9.08 3.02
CA THR A 249 -4.64 9.64 3.97
C THR A 249 -5.10 10.90 4.67
N ARG A 250 -6.32 11.39 4.37
CA ARG A 250 -6.82 12.66 4.89
C ARG A 250 -8.23 12.55 5.44
N ARG A 251 -8.56 13.39 6.44
CA ARG A 251 -9.94 13.53 6.92
C ARG A 251 -10.90 13.93 5.80
N SER A 252 -10.47 14.86 4.95
CA SER A 252 -11.25 15.35 3.80
C SER A 252 -11.51 14.27 2.73
N HIS A 253 -10.82 13.13 2.77
CA HIS A 253 -11.09 12.02 1.86
C HIS A 253 -12.32 11.20 2.30
N LEU A 254 -12.71 11.23 3.58
CA LEU A 254 -13.87 10.47 4.07
C LEU A 254 -15.19 11.04 3.56
N LYS A 255 -16.16 10.19 3.21
CA LYS A 255 -17.51 10.59 2.78
C LYS A 255 -18.23 11.48 3.79
N GLY A 256 -18.12 11.16 5.08
CA GLY A 256 -18.71 11.96 6.14
C GLY A 256 -18.17 13.38 6.23
N ASN A 257 -17.03 13.66 5.63
CA ASN A 257 -16.41 14.99 5.52
C ASN A 257 -16.53 15.60 4.11
N GLY A 258 -17.33 14.98 3.21
CA GLY A 258 -17.55 15.46 1.85
C GLY A 258 -16.55 14.95 0.82
N GLY A 259 -15.70 13.98 1.17
CA GLY A 259 -14.74 13.36 0.27
C GLY A 259 -15.30 12.19 -0.54
N PRO A 260 -14.46 11.53 -1.35
CA PRO A 260 -14.87 10.39 -2.16
C PRO A 260 -15.26 9.16 -1.33
N GLY A 261 -14.64 8.97 -0.16
CA GLY A 261 -14.79 7.76 0.67
C GLY A 261 -14.05 6.56 0.11
N PHE A 262 -13.88 5.53 0.93
CA PHE A 262 -13.20 4.30 0.52
C PHE A 262 -13.93 3.50 -0.57
N ASP A 263 -15.24 3.65 -0.69
CA ASP A 263 -16.03 2.91 -1.70
C ASP A 263 -15.98 3.52 -3.12
N TYR A 264 -15.35 4.67 -3.30
CA TYR A 264 -15.21 5.34 -4.59
C TYR A 264 -14.58 4.43 -5.66
N LEU A 265 -13.59 3.63 -5.29
CA LEU A 265 -12.96 2.67 -6.20
C LEU A 265 -14.01 1.73 -6.83
N LEU A 266 -14.92 1.18 -6.03
CA LEU A 266 -15.93 0.24 -6.51
C LEU A 266 -17.16 0.93 -7.11
N THR A 267 -17.56 2.08 -6.58
CA THR A 267 -18.81 2.75 -6.97
C THR A 267 -18.65 3.77 -8.09
N THR A 268 -17.42 4.20 -8.36
CA THR A 268 -17.12 5.21 -9.37
C THR A 268 -16.06 4.75 -10.36
N PHE A 269 -14.88 4.33 -9.89
CA PHE A 269 -13.77 4.01 -10.78
C PHE A 269 -13.99 2.68 -11.53
N VAL A 270 -14.49 1.63 -10.88
CA VAL A 270 -14.84 0.37 -11.55
C VAL A 270 -15.86 0.58 -12.67
N PRO A 271 -16.97 1.32 -12.49
CA PRO A 271 -17.84 1.69 -13.60
C PRO A 271 -17.11 2.37 -14.77
N LEU A 272 -16.17 3.29 -14.53
CA LEU A 272 -15.35 3.91 -15.58
C LEU A 272 -14.49 2.90 -16.34
N LEU A 273 -13.92 1.90 -15.63
CA LEU A 273 -13.19 0.80 -16.29
C LEU A 273 -14.13 -0.01 -17.22
N LEU A 274 -15.31 -0.39 -16.73
CA LEU A 274 -16.28 -1.16 -17.52
C LEU A 274 -16.76 -0.38 -18.75
N GLU A 275 -17.02 0.92 -18.62
CA GLU A 275 -17.35 1.82 -19.73
C GLU A 275 -16.22 1.93 -20.74
N ALA A 276 -14.96 1.86 -20.31
CA ALA A 276 -13.79 1.86 -21.16
C ALA A 276 -13.49 0.49 -21.81
N GLY A 277 -14.32 -0.53 -21.55
CA GLY A 277 -14.24 -1.84 -22.20
C GLY A 277 -13.50 -2.92 -21.40
N PHE A 278 -13.12 -2.66 -20.16
CA PHE A 278 -12.64 -3.71 -19.25
C PHE A 278 -13.79 -4.66 -18.90
N THR A 279 -13.45 -5.91 -18.64
CA THR A 279 -14.42 -6.92 -18.18
C THR A 279 -14.44 -7.01 -16.65
N GLN A 280 -15.50 -7.64 -16.10
CA GLN A 280 -15.53 -7.95 -14.68
C GLN A 280 -14.36 -8.87 -14.27
N ALA A 281 -13.92 -9.76 -15.16
CA ALA A 281 -12.75 -10.60 -14.93
C ALA A 281 -11.44 -9.80 -14.78
N ASP A 282 -11.28 -8.70 -15.53
CA ASP A 282 -10.14 -7.80 -15.38
C ASP A 282 -10.16 -7.09 -14.02
N VAL A 283 -11.34 -6.67 -13.57
CA VAL A 283 -11.53 -6.06 -12.24
C VAL A 283 -11.22 -7.09 -11.14
N ASP A 284 -11.77 -8.31 -11.27
CA ASP A 284 -11.53 -9.40 -10.32
C ASP A 284 -10.05 -9.77 -10.25
N LEU A 285 -9.35 -9.77 -11.39
CA LEU A 285 -7.91 -10.02 -11.46
C LEU A 285 -7.13 -9.00 -10.63
N MET A 286 -7.39 -7.70 -10.82
CA MET A 286 -6.64 -6.62 -10.14
C MET A 286 -7.00 -6.46 -8.66
N LEU A 287 -8.23 -6.77 -8.24
CA LEU A 287 -8.71 -6.55 -6.87
C LEU A 287 -8.76 -7.82 -6.01
N ARG A 288 -8.72 -9.02 -6.60
CA ARG A 288 -8.82 -10.28 -5.86
C ARG A 288 -7.68 -11.24 -6.18
N ASP A 289 -7.48 -11.57 -7.47
CA ASP A 289 -6.62 -12.68 -7.84
C ASP A 289 -5.13 -12.32 -7.70
N ASN A 290 -4.72 -11.15 -8.19
CA ASN A 290 -3.34 -10.65 -8.01
C ASN A 290 -2.98 -10.45 -6.54
N PRO A 291 -3.80 -9.76 -5.71
CA PRO A 291 -3.54 -9.70 -4.28
C PRO A 291 -3.48 -11.09 -3.62
N SER A 292 -4.35 -12.04 -4.03
CA SER A 292 -4.35 -13.40 -3.49
C SER A 292 -3.07 -14.18 -3.79
N VAL A 293 -2.42 -13.89 -4.90
CA VAL A 293 -1.11 -14.47 -5.25
C VAL A 293 0.01 -13.78 -4.51
N PHE A 294 0.01 -12.46 -4.46
CA PHE A 294 1.11 -11.65 -3.92
C PHE A 294 1.22 -11.72 -2.39
N PHE A 295 0.11 -11.66 -1.66
CA PHE A 295 0.08 -11.64 -0.20
C PHE A 295 0.02 -13.05 0.47
N LYS A 296 0.37 -14.07 -0.26
CA LYS A 296 0.48 -15.45 0.28
C LYS A 296 1.61 -15.60 1.29
#